data_a7dda810d7d56f31311f47b80846f4c7
#
_entry.id   a7dda810d7d56f31311f47b80846f4c7
#
_cell.length_a   1.000
_cell.length_b   1.000
_cell.length_c   1.000
_cell.angle_alpha   90.00
_cell.angle_beta   90.00
_cell.angle_gamma   90.00
#
_symmetry.space_group_name_H-M   'P 1'
#
loop_
_entity.id
_entity.type
_entity.pdbx_description
1 polymer ?
#
loop_
_entity_poly.entity_id
_entity_poly.type
_entity_poly.pdbx_seq_one_letter_code
_entity_poly.pdbx_strand_id
1 'polypeptide(L)'
;HVFSMDEKTLNMHVDELSCTLGEELLRPTRIYVSALNKLTKSVKIKGISNITGGGFYENIPRMLPSGVCARVEKASYTVPPIFNIIEKTGKIPNRDMYNTFNMGISLVIAVDKNDADAALASLRESGERAYIIGETAAGESGVELW
;
A
#
# COMPACT_ATOMS: atom_id res chain seq x y z
N HIS A 1 18.10 9.06 9.99
CA HIS A 1 17.19 10.00 9.34
C HIS A 1 17.59 10.14 7.86
N VAL A 2 16.62 10.03 6.95
CA VAL A 2 16.88 10.08 5.50
C VAL A 2 17.08 11.51 5.03
N PHE A 3 16.26 12.45 5.52
CA PHE A 3 16.32 13.87 5.18
C PHE A 3 16.59 14.73 6.41
N SER A 4 17.28 15.87 6.19
CA SER A 4 17.29 16.95 7.17
C SER A 4 15.89 17.59 7.19
N MET A 5 15.38 17.86 8.40
CA MET A 5 14.06 18.47 8.59
C MET A 5 14.17 19.98 8.77
N ASP A 6 15.14 20.60 8.09
CA ASP A 6 15.31 22.06 8.04
C ASP A 6 14.45 22.69 6.91
N GLU A 7 14.21 23.99 7.03
CA GLU A 7 13.39 24.75 6.11
C GLU A 7 13.91 24.71 4.66
N LYS A 8 15.22 24.70 4.47
CA LYS A 8 15.86 24.63 3.15
C LYS A 8 15.54 23.28 2.47
N THR A 9 15.68 22.18 3.20
CA THR A 9 15.42 20.83 2.68
C THR A 9 13.93 20.62 2.40
N LEU A 10 13.05 21.08 3.30
CA LEU A 10 11.60 20.94 3.13
C LEU A 10 11.05 21.77 1.96
N ASN A 11 11.62 22.95 1.71
CA ASN A 11 11.22 23.82 0.57
C ASN A 11 11.92 23.45 -0.74
N MET A 12 12.80 22.45 -0.76
CA MET A 12 13.46 22.00 -1.98
C MET A 12 12.43 21.37 -2.93
N HIS A 13 12.36 21.92 -4.16
CA HIS A 13 11.57 21.32 -5.23
C HIS A 13 12.22 20.00 -5.68
N VAL A 14 11.40 18.98 -5.86
CA VAL A 14 11.84 17.65 -6.32
C VAL A 14 11.10 17.34 -7.61
N ASP A 15 11.81 17.30 -8.72
CA ASP A 15 11.21 17.16 -10.06
C ASP A 15 10.37 15.89 -10.18
N GLU A 16 10.83 14.76 -9.63
CA GLU A 16 10.11 13.49 -9.63
C GLU A 16 8.79 13.53 -8.86
N LEU A 17 8.65 14.48 -7.92
CA LEU A 17 7.43 14.68 -7.13
C LEU A 17 6.54 15.78 -7.72
N SER A 18 7.11 16.65 -8.58
CA SER A 18 6.47 17.87 -9.11
C SER A 18 5.97 18.83 -8.02
N CYS A 19 6.59 18.78 -6.84
CA CYS A 19 6.27 19.62 -5.69
C CYS A 19 7.49 19.70 -4.75
N THR A 20 7.39 20.44 -3.66
CA THR A 20 8.44 20.46 -2.64
C THR A 20 8.41 19.18 -1.81
N LEU A 21 9.55 18.83 -1.20
CA LEU A 21 9.61 17.68 -0.28
C LEU A 21 8.62 17.84 0.88
N GLY A 22 8.48 19.04 1.43
CA GLY A 22 7.55 19.33 2.52
C GLY A 22 6.09 19.11 2.12
N GLU A 23 5.69 19.58 0.93
CA GLU A 23 4.32 19.35 0.41
C GLU A 23 4.02 17.87 0.26
N GLU A 24 4.96 17.08 -0.27
CA GLU A 24 4.78 15.63 -0.38
C GLU A 24 4.64 14.96 0.98
N LEU A 25 5.51 15.29 1.94
CA LEU A 25 5.49 14.69 3.28
C LEU A 25 4.26 15.08 4.09
N LEU A 26 3.63 16.21 3.79
CA LEU A 26 2.40 16.69 4.44
C LEU A 26 1.12 16.18 3.79
N ARG A 27 1.19 15.37 2.74
CA ARG A 27 -0.01 14.80 2.11
C ARG A 27 -0.83 14.01 3.14
N PRO A 28 -2.14 14.34 3.28
CA PRO A 28 -2.98 13.68 4.27
C PRO A 28 -3.20 12.20 3.92
N THR A 29 -3.32 11.37 4.95
CA THR A 29 -3.74 9.98 4.80
C THR A 29 -5.16 9.93 4.24
N ARG A 30 -5.38 9.07 3.25
CA ARG A 30 -6.66 8.91 2.58
C ARG A 30 -7.68 8.22 3.50
N ILE A 31 -8.94 8.68 3.46
CA ILE A 31 -10.05 8.12 4.22
C ILE A 31 -10.86 7.20 3.32
N TYR A 32 -10.93 5.90 3.64
CA TYR A 32 -11.55 4.85 2.81
C TYR A 32 -12.97 4.48 3.22
N VAL A 33 -13.56 5.10 4.26
CA VAL A 33 -14.84 4.70 4.84
C VAL A 33 -15.96 4.67 3.80
N SER A 34 -16.06 5.70 2.95
CA SER A 34 -17.10 5.78 1.92
C SER A 34 -16.95 4.67 0.86
N ALA A 35 -15.73 4.45 0.39
CA ALA A 35 -15.42 3.41 -0.60
C ALA A 35 -15.68 2.01 -0.04
N LEU A 36 -15.30 1.74 1.21
CA LEU A 36 -15.56 0.47 1.87
C LEU A 36 -17.04 0.22 2.09
N ASN A 37 -17.81 1.23 2.53
CA ASN A 37 -19.26 1.14 2.70
C ASN A 37 -19.99 0.83 1.38
N LYS A 38 -19.49 1.33 0.25
CA LYS A 38 -20.02 0.99 -1.07
C LYS A 38 -19.62 -0.43 -1.46
N LEU A 39 -18.36 -0.80 -1.27
CA LEU A 39 -17.81 -2.11 -1.61
C LEU A 39 -18.56 -3.25 -0.89
N THR A 40 -18.85 -3.11 0.42
CA THR A 40 -19.55 -4.14 1.21
C THR A 40 -20.96 -4.43 0.72
N LYS A 41 -21.56 -3.55 -0.11
CA LYS A 41 -22.86 -3.78 -0.74
C LYS A 41 -22.78 -4.62 -2.01
N SER A 42 -21.59 -4.70 -2.63
CA SER A 42 -21.40 -5.38 -3.92
C SER A 42 -20.64 -6.70 -3.78
N VAL A 43 -19.73 -6.82 -2.81
CA VAL A 43 -18.93 -8.04 -2.63
C VAL A 43 -18.77 -8.40 -1.15
N LYS A 44 -18.54 -9.68 -0.89
CA LYS A 44 -18.21 -10.17 0.46
C LYS A 44 -16.72 -9.96 0.74
N ILE A 45 -16.40 -9.03 1.63
CA ILE A 45 -15.03 -8.84 2.11
C ILE A 45 -14.66 -9.97 3.08
N LYS A 46 -13.51 -10.61 2.85
CA LYS A 46 -12.96 -11.68 3.69
C LYS A 46 -11.92 -11.19 4.69
N GLY A 47 -11.24 -10.09 4.37
CA GLY A 47 -10.26 -9.46 5.25
C GLY A 47 -9.90 -8.08 4.78
N ILE A 48 -9.51 -7.23 5.73
CA ILE A 48 -9.01 -5.87 5.47
C ILE A 48 -7.76 -5.66 6.30
N SER A 49 -6.73 -5.13 5.67
CA SER A 49 -5.50 -4.70 6.34
C SER A 49 -5.18 -3.25 5.99
N ASN A 50 -5.09 -2.40 7.00
CA ASN A 50 -4.53 -1.05 6.84
C ASN A 50 -3.02 -1.12 6.95
N ILE A 51 -2.32 -0.70 5.90
CA ILE A 51 -0.86 -0.78 5.84
C ILE A 51 -0.25 0.48 6.44
N THR A 52 0.22 0.35 7.65
CA THR A 52 0.88 1.40 8.45
C THR A 52 2.33 1.01 8.75
N GLY A 53 2.90 1.48 9.87
CA GLY A 53 4.21 0.98 10.35
C GLY A 53 4.24 -0.54 10.42
N GLY A 54 5.35 -1.15 10.01
CA GLY A 54 5.45 -2.60 9.78
C GLY A 54 5.15 -3.05 8.35
N GLY A 55 4.69 -2.11 7.50
CA GLY A 55 4.54 -2.33 6.05
C GLY A 55 3.69 -3.56 5.69
N PHE A 56 4.02 -4.20 4.58
CA PHE A 56 3.31 -5.37 4.10
C PHE A 56 3.52 -6.59 4.99
N TYR A 57 4.76 -6.81 5.42
CA TYR A 57 5.15 -8.02 6.16
C TYR A 57 4.48 -8.17 7.51
N GLU A 58 4.19 -7.08 8.21
CA GLU A 58 3.54 -7.15 9.52
C GLU A 58 2.03 -6.95 9.45
N ASN A 59 1.53 -6.12 8.51
CA ASN A 59 0.11 -5.78 8.52
C ASN A 59 -0.76 -6.78 7.77
N ILE A 60 -0.35 -7.26 6.59
CA ILE A 60 -1.17 -8.18 5.79
C ILE A 60 -1.45 -9.50 6.53
N PRO A 61 -0.48 -10.15 7.21
CA PRO A 61 -0.73 -11.41 7.91
C PRO A 61 -1.79 -11.31 9.00
N ARG A 62 -1.99 -10.13 9.60
CA ARG A 62 -2.99 -9.94 10.66
C ARG A 62 -4.43 -10.21 10.22
N MET A 63 -4.72 -10.09 8.92
CA MET A 63 -6.05 -10.39 8.37
C MET A 63 -6.18 -11.83 7.84
N LEU A 64 -5.08 -12.58 7.78
CA LEU A 64 -5.05 -13.92 7.21
C LEU A 64 -5.31 -14.98 8.29
N PRO A 65 -6.08 -16.05 8.00
CA PRO A 65 -6.17 -17.18 8.89
C PRO A 65 -4.86 -17.97 8.91
N SER A 66 -4.69 -18.80 9.95
CA SER A 66 -3.56 -19.74 10.04
C SER A 66 -3.49 -20.66 8.82
N GLY A 67 -2.29 -20.91 8.32
CA GLY A 67 -2.06 -21.76 7.15
C GLY A 67 -2.32 -21.05 5.81
N VAL A 68 -2.44 -19.73 5.80
CA VAL A 68 -2.61 -18.92 4.58
C VAL A 68 -1.49 -17.89 4.47
N CYS A 69 -0.89 -17.80 3.30
CA CYS A 69 0.12 -16.81 2.90
C CYS A 69 -0.47 -15.86 1.85
N ALA A 70 -0.12 -14.58 1.92
CA ALA A 70 -0.37 -13.63 0.85
C ALA A 70 0.81 -13.61 -0.12
N ARG A 71 0.54 -13.76 -1.41
CA ARG A 71 1.50 -13.62 -2.50
C ARG A 71 1.23 -12.33 -3.22
N VAL A 72 2.17 -11.40 -3.17
CA VAL A 72 2.01 -10.03 -3.71
C VAL A 72 3.06 -9.76 -4.77
N GLU A 73 2.59 -9.36 -5.96
CA GLU A 73 3.44 -8.95 -7.07
C GLU A 73 3.75 -7.46 -6.99
N LYS A 74 5.02 -7.11 -6.79
CA LYS A 74 5.46 -5.71 -6.68
C LYS A 74 5.23 -4.90 -7.95
N ALA A 75 5.27 -5.53 -9.11
CA ALA A 75 5.05 -4.89 -10.40
C ALA A 75 3.56 -4.64 -10.72
N SER A 76 2.63 -5.14 -9.91
CA SER A 76 1.17 -5.02 -10.16
C SER A 76 0.63 -3.60 -9.98
N TYR A 77 1.39 -2.70 -9.37
CA TYR A 77 1.00 -1.31 -9.15
C TYR A 77 2.20 -0.36 -9.26
N THR A 78 1.91 0.94 -9.37
CA THR A 78 2.97 1.96 -9.43
C THR A 78 3.30 2.46 -8.04
N VAL A 79 4.53 2.22 -7.60
CA VAL A 79 5.06 2.77 -6.35
C VAL A 79 5.24 4.28 -6.50
N PRO A 80 4.70 5.12 -5.60
CA PRO A 80 4.90 6.56 -5.62
C PRO A 80 6.39 6.94 -5.56
N PRO A 81 6.82 7.97 -6.33
CA PRO A 81 8.24 8.32 -6.44
C PRO A 81 8.94 8.64 -5.12
N ILE A 82 8.21 9.15 -4.13
CA ILE A 82 8.77 9.44 -2.80
C ILE A 82 9.46 8.23 -2.17
N PHE A 83 8.91 7.01 -2.34
CA PHE A 83 9.50 5.80 -1.76
C PHE A 83 10.83 5.45 -2.43
N ASN A 84 10.96 5.66 -3.74
CA ASN A 84 12.22 5.48 -4.47
C ASN A 84 13.29 6.50 -4.00
N ILE A 85 12.87 7.73 -3.73
CA ILE A 85 13.75 8.78 -3.21
C ILE A 85 14.23 8.42 -1.80
N ILE A 86 13.33 7.96 -0.92
CA ILE A 86 13.67 7.51 0.43
C ILE A 86 14.64 6.32 0.38
N GLU A 87 14.35 5.31 -0.44
CA GLU A 87 15.18 4.11 -0.60
C GLU A 87 16.61 4.47 -1.04
N LYS A 88 16.73 5.28 -2.10
CA LYS A 88 18.03 5.71 -2.65
C LYS A 88 18.81 6.60 -1.67
N THR A 89 18.17 7.63 -1.12
CA THR A 89 18.81 8.60 -0.23
C THR A 89 19.24 7.96 1.08
N GLY A 90 18.36 7.14 1.66
CA GLY A 90 18.60 6.41 2.89
C GLY A 90 19.45 5.14 2.72
N LYS A 91 19.71 4.71 1.48
CA LYS A 91 20.35 3.42 1.15
C LYS A 91 19.68 2.25 1.86
N ILE A 92 18.35 2.30 1.92
CA ILE A 92 17.52 1.33 2.65
C ILE A 92 17.34 0.09 1.77
N PRO A 93 17.57 -1.12 2.27
CA PRO A 93 17.28 -2.34 1.53
C PRO A 93 15.79 -2.42 1.14
N ASN A 94 15.50 -2.90 -0.07
CA ASN A 94 14.13 -3.00 -0.57
C ASN A 94 13.18 -3.76 0.38
N ARG A 95 13.67 -4.84 1.02
CA ARG A 95 12.91 -5.57 2.03
C ARG A 95 12.48 -4.67 3.19
N ASP A 96 13.39 -3.82 3.68
CA ASP A 96 13.15 -2.93 4.81
C ASP A 96 12.18 -1.80 4.43
N MET A 97 12.20 -1.36 3.15
CA MET A 97 11.19 -0.45 2.61
C MET A 97 9.78 -1.04 2.75
N TYR A 98 9.57 -2.29 2.31
CA TYR A 98 8.29 -2.99 2.42
C TYR A 98 7.94 -3.43 3.85
N ASN A 99 8.90 -3.46 4.76
CA ASN A 99 8.67 -3.71 6.19
C ASN A 99 8.38 -2.44 6.98
N THR A 100 8.69 -1.26 6.44
CA THR A 100 8.54 0.02 7.15
C THR A 100 7.38 0.84 6.57
N PHE A 101 7.26 0.87 5.23
CA PHE A 101 6.34 1.74 4.52
C PHE A 101 5.23 0.95 3.82
N ASN A 102 4.13 1.66 3.54
CA ASN A 102 3.02 1.10 2.74
C ASN A 102 3.31 1.06 1.23
N MET A 103 4.41 1.62 0.77
CA MET A 103 4.84 1.64 -0.63
C MET A 103 3.77 2.13 -1.62
N GLY A 104 2.80 2.95 -1.14
CA GLY A 104 1.69 3.47 -1.92
C GLY A 104 0.39 2.66 -1.83
N ILE A 105 0.41 1.51 -1.15
CA ILE A 105 -0.77 0.69 -0.86
C ILE A 105 -1.16 0.86 0.60
N SER A 106 -2.07 1.77 0.88
CA SER A 106 -2.47 2.05 2.26
C SER A 106 -3.53 1.09 2.80
N LEU A 107 -4.27 0.41 1.91
CA LEU A 107 -5.32 -0.55 2.29
C LEU A 107 -5.26 -1.78 1.39
N VAL A 108 -5.26 -2.96 2.00
CA VAL A 108 -5.35 -4.24 1.31
C VAL A 108 -6.66 -4.92 1.70
N ILE A 109 -7.39 -5.42 0.71
CA ILE A 109 -8.68 -6.07 0.89
C ILE A 109 -8.62 -7.46 0.26
N ALA A 110 -9.01 -8.48 1.01
CA ALA A 110 -9.17 -9.84 0.53
C ALA A 110 -10.65 -10.11 0.20
N VAL A 111 -10.89 -10.59 -1.01
CA VAL A 111 -12.22 -10.99 -1.51
C VAL A 111 -12.14 -12.38 -2.14
N ASP A 112 -13.27 -12.94 -2.55
CA ASP A 112 -13.27 -14.14 -3.39
C ASP A 112 -12.65 -13.83 -4.76
N LYS A 113 -11.98 -14.80 -5.38
CA LYS A 113 -11.40 -14.65 -6.71
C LYS A 113 -12.45 -14.23 -7.74
N ASN A 114 -13.66 -14.76 -7.64
CA ASN A 114 -14.76 -14.44 -8.55
C ASN A 114 -15.32 -13.03 -8.34
N ASP A 115 -15.06 -12.41 -7.19
CA ASP A 115 -15.52 -11.07 -6.85
C ASP A 115 -14.45 -10.00 -7.12
N ALA A 116 -13.23 -10.39 -7.53
CA ALA A 116 -12.09 -9.48 -7.65
C ALA A 116 -12.34 -8.33 -8.64
N ASP A 117 -12.89 -8.63 -9.81
CA ASP A 117 -13.19 -7.62 -10.84
C ASP A 117 -14.32 -6.68 -10.40
N ALA A 118 -15.36 -7.22 -9.75
CA ALA A 118 -16.46 -6.43 -9.20
C ALA A 118 -15.97 -5.51 -8.07
N ALA A 119 -15.08 -6.00 -7.21
CA ALA A 119 -14.44 -5.21 -6.15
C ALA A 119 -13.60 -4.07 -6.74
N LEU A 120 -12.79 -4.38 -7.76
CA LEU A 120 -11.94 -3.41 -8.45
C LEU A 120 -12.78 -2.30 -9.09
N ALA A 121 -13.86 -2.67 -9.79
CA ALA A 121 -14.79 -1.72 -10.41
C ALA A 121 -15.44 -0.81 -9.36
N SER A 122 -15.99 -1.37 -8.28
CA SER A 122 -16.62 -0.61 -7.19
C SER A 122 -15.67 0.40 -6.53
N LEU A 123 -14.42 0.01 -6.29
CA LEU A 123 -13.41 0.91 -5.71
C LEU A 123 -13.06 2.04 -6.68
N ARG A 124 -12.85 1.74 -7.96
CA ARG A 124 -12.54 2.74 -9.00
C ARG A 124 -13.69 3.74 -9.20
N GLU A 125 -14.94 3.26 -9.22
CA GLU A 125 -16.13 4.13 -9.25
C GLU A 125 -16.26 5.02 -8.02
N SER A 126 -15.65 4.63 -6.90
CA SER A 126 -15.58 5.45 -5.68
C SER A 126 -14.42 6.45 -5.70
N GLY A 127 -13.69 6.56 -6.82
CA GLY A 127 -12.54 7.46 -6.99
C GLY A 127 -11.25 6.94 -6.39
N GLU A 128 -11.18 5.64 -6.05
CA GLU A 128 -9.95 5.03 -5.53
C GLU A 128 -9.06 4.50 -6.66
N ARG A 129 -7.74 4.66 -6.49
CA ARG A 129 -6.78 3.94 -7.32
C ARG A 129 -6.64 2.53 -6.77
N ALA A 130 -7.27 1.55 -7.41
CA ALA A 130 -7.32 0.18 -6.96
C ALA A 130 -6.64 -0.77 -7.96
N TYR A 131 -5.96 -1.77 -7.42
CA TYR A 131 -5.16 -2.77 -8.15
C TYR A 131 -5.42 -4.15 -7.58
N ILE A 132 -5.33 -5.18 -8.44
CA ILE A 132 -5.19 -6.57 -7.97
C ILE A 132 -3.69 -6.77 -7.77
N ILE A 133 -3.26 -6.84 -6.52
CA ILE A 133 -1.83 -6.89 -6.17
C ILE A 133 -1.29 -8.31 -5.96
N GLY A 134 -2.18 -9.31 -5.97
CA GLY A 134 -1.78 -10.69 -5.75
C GLY A 134 -2.93 -11.57 -5.29
N GLU A 135 -2.59 -12.69 -4.70
CA GLU A 135 -3.53 -13.70 -4.24
C GLU A 135 -3.13 -14.29 -2.89
N THR A 136 -4.05 -15.02 -2.28
CA THR A 136 -3.76 -15.83 -1.09
C THR A 136 -3.59 -17.29 -1.49
N ALA A 137 -2.64 -17.99 -0.85
CA ALA A 137 -2.37 -19.40 -1.07
C ALA A 137 -2.23 -20.15 0.27
N ALA A 138 -2.41 -21.46 0.24
CA ALA A 138 -2.07 -22.29 1.38
C ALA A 138 -0.55 -22.25 1.62
N GLY A 139 -0.13 -22.09 2.86
CA GLY A 139 1.28 -21.98 3.22
C GLY A 139 1.46 -21.50 4.65
N GLU A 140 2.71 -21.31 5.06
CA GLU A 140 3.03 -20.65 6.32
C GLU A 140 2.50 -19.22 6.31
N SER A 141 1.85 -18.79 7.40
CA SER A 141 1.26 -17.46 7.50
C SER A 141 2.32 -16.37 7.33
N GLY A 142 2.12 -15.51 6.36
CA GLY A 142 3.10 -14.50 6.01
C GLY A 142 2.79 -13.77 4.71
N VAL A 143 3.81 -13.09 4.17
CA VAL A 143 3.76 -12.40 2.88
C VAL A 143 4.97 -12.78 2.05
N GLU A 144 4.73 -13.27 0.84
CA GLU A 144 5.72 -13.43 -0.21
C GLU A 144 5.60 -12.25 -1.18
N LEU A 145 6.70 -11.51 -1.38
CA LEU A 145 6.80 -10.40 -2.34
C LEU A 145 7.77 -10.77 -3.45
N TRP A 146 7.37 -10.66 -4.72
CA TRP A 146 8.24 -10.86 -5.88
C TRP A 146 8.15 -9.74 -6.91
#